data_7c25c66048c31ce781c8373bfb5a1054
#
_entry.id   7c25c66048c31ce781c8373bfb5a1054
#
_cell.length_a   1.000
_cell.length_b   1.000
_cell.length_c   1.000
_cell.angle_alpha   90.00
_cell.angle_beta   90.00
_cell.angle_gamma   90.00
#
_symmetry.space_group_name_H-M   'P 1'
#
loop_
_entity.id
_entity.type
_entity.pdbx_description
1 polymer ?
#
loop_
_entity_poly.entity_id
_entity_poly.type
_entity_poly.pdbx_seq_one_letter_code
_entity_poly.pdbx_strand_id
1 'polypeptide(L)'
;MKVDLNADVGESYGRYTLGLDEELIPLISSANIACGFHAGDPVVLEKTVGICEKAGTAIGAHPGFPDLQGFGRRNMNLSPKEVKAMMLYQIGAVDAFLHKNGGKLQHVKPHGALYNMAAKEESLAKAICEAVLEYDKSLIILAQSSGALYKEAVKLGLPARAEVFMDRAYEEDGSLVARSKEGAMITDENLAIERVLSMILKGKVQAISGKEIPIQADSVCVHGDGEKALLFVKKLRAALTENGVEIRKLKG
;
A
#
# COMPACT_ATOMS: atom_id res chain seq x y z
N MET A 1 -4.00 -21.09 3.28
CA MET A 1 -4.49 -19.73 2.95
C MET A 1 -3.45 -19.01 2.12
N LYS A 2 -3.82 -17.91 1.42
CA LYS A 2 -2.88 -17.12 0.62
C LYS A 2 -3.02 -15.65 1.01
N VAL A 3 -1.90 -14.95 1.09
CA VAL A 3 -1.86 -13.51 1.37
C VAL A 3 -0.74 -12.86 0.56
N ASP A 4 -0.92 -11.61 0.21
CA ASP A 4 0.12 -10.77 -0.35
C ASP A 4 0.82 -9.98 0.77
N LEU A 5 2.14 -9.76 0.62
CA LEU A 5 2.89 -8.82 1.44
C LEU A 5 3.29 -7.64 0.57
N ASN A 6 2.85 -6.44 0.92
CA ASN A 6 3.20 -5.24 0.20
C ASN A 6 4.01 -4.27 1.07
N ALA A 7 4.84 -3.45 0.44
CA ALA A 7 5.54 -2.36 1.10
C ALA A 7 5.65 -1.15 0.17
N ASP A 8 5.70 0.04 0.78
CA ASP A 8 5.97 1.30 0.10
C ASP A 8 7.48 1.42 -0.08
N VAL A 9 7.93 1.65 -1.31
CA VAL A 9 9.35 1.65 -1.71
C VAL A 9 9.63 2.73 -2.76
N GLY A 10 10.90 2.96 -3.06
CA GLY A 10 11.30 4.02 -3.99
C GLY A 10 11.06 5.41 -3.44
N GLU A 11 11.05 5.57 -2.12
CA GLU A 11 10.74 6.82 -1.44
C GLU A 11 11.98 7.69 -1.15
N SER A 12 13.16 7.29 -1.60
CA SER A 12 14.34 8.16 -1.64
C SER A 12 14.14 9.32 -2.61
N TYR A 13 14.89 10.41 -2.45
CA TYR A 13 14.80 11.58 -3.34
C TYR A 13 16.14 12.29 -3.47
N GLY A 14 16.66 12.43 -4.69
CA GLY A 14 17.94 13.07 -4.99
C GLY A 14 19.08 12.46 -4.19
N ARG A 15 19.62 13.20 -3.25
CA ARG A 15 20.72 12.75 -2.38
C ARG A 15 20.26 12.12 -1.07
N TYR A 16 18.97 12.14 -0.79
CA TYR A 16 18.41 11.59 0.45
C TYR A 16 17.97 10.14 0.23
N THR A 17 18.52 9.24 1.03
CA THR A 17 18.13 7.83 1.03
C THR A 17 17.12 7.58 2.13
N LEU A 18 16.01 6.94 1.79
CA LEU A 18 14.98 6.50 2.71
C LEU A 18 14.66 5.03 2.45
N GLY A 19 14.56 4.26 3.52
CA GLY A 19 14.28 2.82 3.44
C GLY A 19 15.50 1.97 3.08
N LEU A 20 15.27 0.66 3.05
CA LEU A 20 16.26 -0.38 2.68
C LEU A 20 15.67 -1.22 1.54
N ASP A 21 15.40 -0.57 0.41
CA ASP A 21 14.67 -1.16 -0.72
C ASP A 21 15.35 -2.43 -1.27
N GLU A 22 16.68 -2.43 -1.36
CA GLU A 22 17.44 -3.57 -1.90
C GLU A 22 17.27 -4.84 -1.04
N GLU A 23 17.16 -4.67 0.27
CA GLU A 23 16.97 -5.76 1.24
C GLU A 23 15.49 -6.11 1.45
N LEU A 24 14.59 -5.12 1.34
CA LEU A 24 13.16 -5.30 1.60
C LEU A 24 12.44 -5.93 0.41
N ILE A 25 12.70 -5.46 -0.81
CA ILE A 25 11.97 -5.89 -2.02
C ILE A 25 12.00 -7.41 -2.22
N PRO A 26 13.12 -8.13 -1.99
CA PRO A 26 13.13 -9.59 -2.08
C PRO A 26 12.28 -10.31 -1.02
N LEU A 27 11.87 -9.61 0.04
CA LEU A 27 11.08 -10.17 1.14
C LEU A 27 9.56 -9.97 0.97
N ILE A 28 9.13 -9.18 0.00
CA ILE A 28 7.72 -8.86 -0.25
C ILE A 28 7.25 -9.45 -1.58
N SER A 29 5.95 -9.55 -1.78
CA SER A 29 5.36 -10.04 -3.03
C SER A 29 4.88 -8.93 -3.95
N SER A 30 4.57 -7.74 -3.40
CA SER A 30 4.12 -6.56 -4.14
C SER A 30 4.81 -5.30 -3.62
N ALA A 31 5.31 -4.47 -4.52
CA ALA A 31 5.99 -3.21 -4.23
C ALA A 31 5.10 -2.03 -4.67
N ASN A 32 4.84 -1.08 -3.77
CA ASN A 32 4.15 0.18 -4.09
C ASN A 32 5.22 1.24 -4.35
N ILE A 33 5.47 1.57 -5.62
CA ILE A 33 6.59 2.46 -5.99
C ILE A 33 6.13 3.92 -5.99
N ALA A 34 6.82 4.78 -5.22
CA ALA A 34 6.61 6.22 -5.20
C ALA A 34 6.77 6.83 -6.60
N CYS A 35 5.87 7.76 -6.93
CA CYS A 35 5.69 8.28 -8.30
C CYS A 35 6.21 9.71 -8.50
N GLY A 36 7.05 10.22 -7.59
CA GLY A 36 7.71 11.52 -7.73
C GLY A 36 6.99 12.71 -7.09
N PHE A 37 5.76 12.57 -6.57
CA PHE A 37 5.00 13.68 -5.98
C PHE A 37 5.20 13.81 -4.47
N HIS A 38 5.07 12.72 -3.72
CA HIS A 38 5.32 12.71 -2.30
C HIS A 38 6.76 12.29 -1.95
N ALA A 39 7.35 11.47 -2.80
CA ALA A 39 8.71 10.94 -2.72
C ALA A 39 9.09 10.31 -4.06
N GLY A 40 10.32 9.86 -4.19
CA GLY A 40 10.86 9.33 -5.44
C GLY A 40 11.25 10.43 -6.44
N ASP A 41 12.14 10.09 -7.34
CA ASP A 41 12.51 10.88 -8.51
C ASP A 41 12.77 9.92 -9.69
N PRO A 42 12.99 10.42 -10.92
CA PRO A 42 13.16 9.53 -12.07
C PRO A 42 14.26 8.48 -11.93
N VAL A 43 15.38 8.81 -11.27
CA VAL A 43 16.52 7.90 -11.09
C VAL A 43 16.21 6.85 -10.01
N VAL A 44 15.61 7.28 -8.90
CA VAL A 44 15.13 6.39 -7.83
C VAL A 44 14.09 5.41 -8.39
N LEU A 45 13.13 5.91 -9.18
CA LEU A 45 12.08 5.10 -9.75
C LEU A 45 12.63 4.03 -10.70
N GLU A 46 13.55 4.42 -11.62
CA GLU A 46 14.23 3.46 -12.52
C GLU A 46 14.97 2.39 -11.74
N LYS A 47 15.74 2.78 -10.71
CA LYS A 47 16.49 1.85 -9.85
C LYS A 47 15.53 0.88 -9.14
N THR A 48 14.46 1.39 -8.53
CA THR A 48 13.51 0.59 -7.76
C THR A 48 12.76 -0.41 -8.64
N VAL A 49 12.31 0.01 -9.82
CA VAL A 49 11.72 -0.89 -10.82
C VAL A 49 12.69 -2.03 -11.16
N GLY A 50 13.97 -1.71 -11.44
CA GLY A 50 14.99 -2.71 -11.74
C GLY A 50 15.25 -3.70 -10.60
N ILE A 51 15.18 -3.27 -9.34
CA ILE A 51 15.29 -4.17 -8.18
C ILE A 51 14.09 -5.11 -8.11
N CYS A 52 12.86 -4.58 -8.27
CA CYS A 52 11.63 -5.37 -8.26
C CYS A 52 11.62 -6.43 -9.36
N GLU A 53 12.04 -6.08 -10.58
CA GLU A 53 12.11 -7.01 -11.70
C GLU A 53 13.10 -8.16 -11.43
N LYS A 54 14.29 -7.85 -10.90
CA LYS A 54 15.29 -8.85 -10.52
C LYS A 54 14.80 -9.78 -9.41
N ALA A 55 14.09 -9.24 -8.42
CA ALA A 55 13.52 -10.01 -7.32
C ALA A 55 12.27 -10.80 -7.75
N GLY A 56 11.70 -10.48 -8.90
CA GLY A 56 10.42 -11.01 -9.34
C GLY A 56 9.24 -10.48 -8.52
N THR A 57 9.37 -9.36 -7.82
CA THR A 57 8.30 -8.72 -7.04
C THR A 57 7.33 -8.01 -7.97
N ALA A 58 6.02 -8.12 -7.70
CA ALA A 58 5.02 -7.39 -8.49
C ALA A 58 5.10 -5.90 -8.21
N ILE A 59 4.80 -5.08 -9.22
CA ILE A 59 4.94 -3.63 -9.14
C ILE A 59 3.59 -2.96 -9.23
N GLY A 60 3.33 -2.04 -8.31
CA GLY A 60 2.21 -1.12 -8.29
C GLY A 60 2.66 0.33 -8.22
N ALA A 61 1.81 1.23 -8.69
CA ALA A 61 2.01 2.65 -8.54
C ALA A 61 1.52 3.12 -7.16
N HIS A 62 2.31 4.00 -6.53
CA HIS A 62 2.02 4.58 -5.21
C HIS A 62 1.83 6.10 -5.29
N PRO A 63 0.76 6.57 -5.97
CA PRO A 63 0.51 7.98 -6.20
C PRO A 63 0.12 8.71 -4.91
N GLY A 64 0.72 9.86 -4.68
CA GLY A 64 0.43 10.74 -3.55
C GLY A 64 0.10 12.16 -3.96
N PHE A 65 -0.30 12.98 -3.00
CA PHE A 65 -0.40 14.43 -3.23
C PHE A 65 0.97 15.04 -3.54
N PRO A 66 1.02 16.17 -4.29
CA PRO A 66 2.26 16.88 -4.60
C PRO A 66 2.79 17.64 -3.37
N ASP A 67 3.22 16.90 -2.39
CA ASP A 67 3.63 17.37 -1.06
C ASP A 67 4.95 16.73 -0.63
N LEU A 68 6.02 17.02 -1.36
CA LEU A 68 7.34 16.46 -1.09
C LEU A 68 7.82 16.77 0.33
N GLN A 69 7.62 18.02 0.80
CA GLN A 69 8.04 18.43 2.16
C GLN A 69 7.25 17.73 3.27
N GLY A 70 5.96 17.47 3.06
CA GLY A 70 5.10 16.77 4.02
C GLY A 70 5.03 15.27 3.76
N PHE A 71 5.82 14.76 2.82
CA PHE A 71 5.84 13.35 2.46
C PHE A 71 4.44 12.83 2.08
N GLY A 72 3.64 13.68 1.38
CA GLY A 72 2.26 13.32 1.00
C GLY A 72 1.30 13.08 2.18
N ARG A 73 1.68 13.48 3.40
CA ARG A 73 0.88 13.21 4.61
C ARG A 73 0.01 14.37 5.07
N ARG A 74 0.11 15.52 4.39
CA ARG A 74 -0.78 16.68 4.63
C ARG A 74 -1.99 16.59 3.71
N ASN A 75 -3.17 16.80 4.26
CA ASN A 75 -4.40 16.85 3.46
C ASN A 75 -4.34 18.01 2.48
N MET A 76 -4.76 17.77 1.25
CA MET A 76 -4.86 18.78 0.19
C MET A 76 -6.28 18.80 -0.38
N ASN A 77 -6.82 20.00 -0.56
CA ASN A 77 -8.14 20.17 -1.16
C ASN A 77 -7.99 20.35 -2.67
N LEU A 78 -8.02 19.24 -3.41
CA LEU A 78 -8.00 19.20 -4.87
C LEU A 78 -9.36 18.81 -5.41
N SER A 79 -9.72 19.38 -6.57
CA SER A 79 -10.93 18.96 -7.27
C SER A 79 -10.80 17.52 -7.80
N PRO A 80 -11.91 16.80 -8.01
CA PRO A 80 -11.90 15.47 -8.63
C PRO A 80 -11.15 15.42 -9.97
N LYS A 81 -11.25 16.49 -10.77
CA LYS A 81 -10.54 16.61 -12.05
C LYS A 81 -9.03 16.67 -11.87
N GLU A 82 -8.55 17.46 -10.89
CA GLU A 82 -7.11 17.55 -10.58
C GLU A 82 -6.59 16.22 -10.05
N VAL A 83 -7.34 15.57 -9.17
CA VAL A 83 -6.96 14.25 -8.64
C VAL A 83 -6.85 13.21 -9.75
N LYS A 84 -7.82 13.17 -10.66
CA LYS A 84 -7.79 12.27 -11.81
C LYS A 84 -6.56 12.49 -12.70
N ALA A 85 -6.26 13.74 -13.05
CA ALA A 85 -5.08 14.09 -13.83
C ALA A 85 -3.77 13.72 -13.11
N MET A 86 -3.71 14.00 -11.81
CA MET A 86 -2.58 13.66 -10.95
C MET A 86 -2.35 12.14 -10.86
N MET A 87 -3.42 11.36 -10.78
CA MET A 87 -3.35 9.90 -10.76
C MET A 87 -2.78 9.37 -12.08
N LEU A 88 -3.32 9.79 -13.22
CA LEU A 88 -2.86 9.36 -14.54
C LEU A 88 -1.38 9.70 -14.78
N TYR A 89 -0.96 10.91 -14.39
CA TYR A 89 0.44 11.33 -14.49
C TYR A 89 1.37 10.40 -13.72
N GLN A 90 1.03 10.10 -12.46
CA GLN A 90 1.84 9.30 -11.57
C GLN A 90 1.86 7.81 -11.95
N ILE A 91 0.73 7.25 -12.35
CA ILE A 91 0.64 5.87 -12.87
C ILE A 91 1.50 5.73 -14.12
N GLY A 92 1.37 6.67 -15.08
CA GLY A 92 2.16 6.69 -16.30
C GLY A 92 3.67 6.81 -16.06
N ALA A 93 4.08 7.53 -15.02
CA ALA A 93 5.49 7.65 -14.66
C ALA A 93 6.11 6.28 -14.29
N VAL A 94 5.43 5.46 -13.49
CA VAL A 94 5.90 4.11 -13.15
C VAL A 94 5.83 3.18 -14.34
N ASP A 95 4.72 3.19 -15.07
CA ASP A 95 4.50 2.29 -16.19
C ASP A 95 5.48 2.51 -17.35
N ALA A 96 5.95 3.73 -17.56
CA ALA A 96 6.96 4.04 -18.57
C ALA A 96 8.27 3.26 -18.34
N PHE A 97 8.70 3.13 -17.09
CA PHE A 97 9.91 2.35 -16.75
C PHE A 97 9.69 0.84 -16.83
N LEU A 98 8.47 0.38 -16.54
CA LEU A 98 8.10 -1.03 -16.73
C LEU A 98 8.00 -1.40 -18.21
N HIS A 99 7.35 -0.56 -18.99
CA HIS A 99 7.11 -0.82 -20.41
C HIS A 99 8.39 -1.03 -21.20
N LYS A 100 9.46 -0.26 -20.92
CA LYS A 100 10.75 -0.40 -21.61
C LYS A 100 11.37 -1.79 -21.44
N ASN A 101 11.01 -2.51 -20.37
CA ASN A 101 11.51 -3.84 -20.04
C ASN A 101 10.48 -4.95 -20.35
N GLY A 102 9.32 -4.60 -20.92
CA GLY A 102 8.23 -5.55 -21.19
C GLY A 102 7.44 -5.98 -19.95
N GLY A 103 7.63 -5.30 -18.82
CA GLY A 103 6.87 -5.51 -17.60
C GLY A 103 5.45 -4.95 -17.66
N LYS A 104 4.63 -5.27 -16.67
CA LYS A 104 3.26 -4.77 -16.52
C LYS A 104 3.01 -4.32 -15.10
N LEU A 105 2.32 -3.18 -14.98
CA LEU A 105 1.82 -2.70 -13.70
C LEU A 105 0.72 -3.65 -13.18
N GLN A 106 0.73 -3.95 -11.89
CA GLN A 106 -0.23 -4.87 -11.28
C GLN A 106 -1.34 -4.14 -10.53
N HIS A 107 -0.99 -3.10 -9.76
CA HIS A 107 -1.94 -2.47 -8.86
C HIS A 107 -1.65 -0.98 -8.67
N VAL A 108 -2.61 -0.31 -8.06
CA VAL A 108 -2.50 1.08 -7.61
C VAL A 108 -2.90 1.14 -6.13
N LYS A 109 -2.02 1.72 -5.34
CA LYS A 109 -2.24 2.01 -3.92
C LYS A 109 -1.95 3.48 -3.68
N PRO A 110 -2.94 4.34 -3.40
CA PRO A 110 -2.67 5.73 -3.05
C PRO A 110 -1.79 5.84 -1.79
N HIS A 111 -0.98 6.89 -1.73
CA HIS A 111 -0.10 7.15 -0.58
C HIS A 111 -0.74 8.09 0.47
N GLY A 112 -0.43 7.88 1.72
CA GLY A 112 -0.53 8.84 2.82
C GLY A 112 -1.90 9.51 2.98
N ALA A 113 -1.94 10.84 2.86
CA ALA A 113 -3.18 11.61 3.02
C ALA A 113 -4.21 11.29 1.93
N LEU A 114 -3.77 11.08 0.68
CA LEU A 114 -4.64 10.68 -0.42
C LEU A 114 -5.37 9.37 -0.12
N TYR A 115 -4.65 8.37 0.40
CA TYR A 115 -5.23 7.08 0.81
C TYR A 115 -6.27 7.24 1.93
N ASN A 116 -5.92 7.98 2.99
CA ASN A 116 -6.79 8.16 4.14
C ASN A 116 -8.05 9.00 3.83
N MET A 117 -7.91 10.03 2.99
CA MET A 117 -9.05 10.84 2.53
C MET A 117 -9.94 10.02 1.61
N ALA A 118 -9.38 9.29 0.65
CA ALA A 118 -10.14 8.43 -0.27
C ALA A 118 -10.87 7.28 0.45
N ALA A 119 -10.41 6.86 1.62
CA ALA A 119 -11.13 5.89 2.43
C ALA A 119 -12.44 6.44 3.01
N LYS A 120 -12.61 7.78 3.08
CA LYS A 120 -13.77 8.47 3.70
C LYS A 120 -14.59 9.28 2.70
N GLU A 121 -13.97 9.81 1.66
CA GLU A 121 -14.58 10.75 0.71
C GLU A 121 -14.92 10.06 -0.62
N GLU A 122 -16.21 9.82 -0.86
CA GLU A 122 -16.70 9.11 -2.05
C GLU A 122 -16.31 9.82 -3.37
N SER A 123 -16.35 11.16 -3.39
CA SER A 123 -15.96 11.94 -4.59
C SER A 123 -14.50 11.76 -4.96
N LEU A 124 -13.62 11.69 -3.95
CA LEU A 124 -12.20 11.46 -4.12
C LEU A 124 -11.93 10.00 -4.55
N ALA A 125 -12.58 9.05 -3.87
CA ALA A 125 -12.52 7.63 -4.22
C ALA A 125 -12.93 7.39 -5.67
N LYS A 126 -14.04 8.01 -6.11
CA LYS A 126 -14.53 7.93 -7.48
C LYS A 126 -13.52 8.49 -8.49
N ALA A 127 -12.94 9.66 -8.23
CA ALA A 127 -11.94 10.26 -9.12
C ALA A 127 -10.70 9.36 -9.29
N ILE A 128 -10.23 8.74 -8.21
CA ILE A 128 -9.12 7.77 -8.25
C ILE A 128 -9.50 6.55 -9.08
N CYS A 129 -10.66 5.94 -8.82
CA CYS A 129 -11.12 4.76 -9.55
C CYS A 129 -11.35 5.05 -11.04
N GLU A 130 -11.93 6.20 -11.38
CA GLU A 130 -12.12 6.62 -12.78
C GLU A 130 -10.78 6.78 -13.51
N ALA A 131 -9.76 7.35 -12.86
CA ALA A 131 -8.43 7.46 -13.44
C ALA A 131 -7.82 6.08 -13.73
N VAL A 132 -7.94 5.16 -12.78
CA VAL A 132 -7.43 3.78 -12.96
C VAL A 132 -8.20 3.05 -14.06
N LEU A 133 -9.53 3.18 -14.09
CA LEU A 133 -10.37 2.55 -15.10
C LEU A 133 -10.06 3.05 -16.52
N GLU A 134 -9.79 4.34 -16.68
CA GLU A 134 -9.39 4.93 -17.97
C GLU A 134 -7.98 4.53 -18.39
N TYR A 135 -7.08 4.32 -17.42
CA TYR A 135 -5.71 3.90 -17.69
C TYR A 135 -5.65 2.43 -18.09
N ASP A 136 -6.06 1.55 -17.19
CA ASP A 136 -6.13 0.09 -17.41
C ASP A 136 -7.09 -0.55 -16.38
N LYS A 137 -8.22 -1.03 -16.87
CA LYS A 137 -9.26 -1.69 -16.07
C LYS A 137 -8.81 -3.00 -15.40
N SER A 138 -7.66 -3.55 -15.76
CA SER A 138 -7.10 -4.76 -15.15
C SER A 138 -6.30 -4.49 -13.89
N LEU A 139 -5.97 -3.22 -13.61
CA LEU A 139 -5.22 -2.81 -12.42
C LEU A 139 -6.04 -3.03 -11.15
N ILE A 140 -5.39 -3.58 -10.14
CA ILE A 140 -5.99 -3.83 -8.84
C ILE A 140 -5.94 -2.56 -8.01
N ILE A 141 -7.06 -2.16 -7.42
CA ILE A 141 -7.07 -1.15 -6.36
C ILE A 141 -6.76 -1.84 -5.03
N LEU A 142 -5.68 -1.40 -4.37
CA LEU A 142 -5.30 -1.88 -3.04
C LEU A 142 -5.72 -0.84 -2.00
N ALA A 143 -6.68 -1.20 -1.15
CA ALA A 143 -7.31 -0.28 -0.19
C ALA A 143 -7.91 -1.01 1.02
N GLN A 144 -8.24 -0.28 2.07
CA GLN A 144 -8.98 -0.81 3.23
C GLN A 144 -10.38 -1.27 2.81
N SER A 145 -10.78 -2.49 3.16
CA SER A 145 -12.08 -3.07 2.79
C SER A 145 -13.29 -2.28 3.31
N SER A 146 -13.15 -1.60 4.44
CA SER A 146 -14.19 -0.73 5.01
C SER A 146 -14.32 0.63 4.30
N GLY A 147 -13.28 1.05 3.56
CA GLY A 147 -13.17 2.39 2.97
C GLY A 147 -14.00 2.62 1.71
N ALA A 148 -14.28 3.90 1.42
CA ALA A 148 -15.00 4.31 0.22
C ALA A 148 -14.24 3.94 -1.06
N LEU A 149 -12.90 4.01 -1.06
CA LEU A 149 -12.09 3.65 -2.23
C LEU A 149 -12.28 2.19 -2.65
N TYR A 150 -12.27 1.26 -1.68
CA TYR A 150 -12.53 -0.16 -1.96
C TYR A 150 -13.93 -0.37 -2.52
N LYS A 151 -14.93 0.23 -1.88
CA LYS A 151 -16.34 0.12 -2.28
C LYS A 151 -16.59 0.69 -3.68
N GLU A 152 -16.00 1.83 -3.99
CA GLU A 152 -16.16 2.46 -5.31
C GLU A 152 -15.43 1.65 -6.40
N ALA A 153 -14.26 1.08 -6.12
CA ALA A 153 -13.57 0.18 -7.05
C ALA A 153 -14.45 -1.02 -7.42
N VAL A 154 -15.03 -1.69 -6.41
CA VAL A 154 -15.96 -2.82 -6.63
C VAL A 154 -17.18 -2.38 -7.42
N LYS A 155 -17.79 -1.26 -7.10
CA LYS A 155 -18.96 -0.69 -7.79
C LYS A 155 -18.69 -0.40 -9.26
N LEU A 156 -17.50 0.08 -9.60
CA LEU A 156 -17.08 0.37 -10.97
C LEU A 156 -16.52 -0.86 -11.73
N GLY A 157 -16.50 -2.03 -11.08
CA GLY A 157 -16.03 -3.28 -11.68
C GLY A 157 -14.50 -3.38 -11.81
N LEU A 158 -13.75 -2.57 -11.07
CA LEU A 158 -12.30 -2.72 -10.96
C LEU A 158 -11.96 -3.86 -9.99
N PRO A 159 -10.91 -4.63 -10.26
CA PRO A 159 -10.37 -5.55 -9.27
C PRO A 159 -9.98 -4.76 -8.00
N ALA A 160 -10.45 -5.20 -6.83
CA ALA A 160 -10.09 -4.62 -5.54
C ALA A 160 -9.57 -5.70 -4.60
N ARG A 161 -8.56 -5.35 -3.80
CA ARG A 161 -8.00 -6.21 -2.75
C ARG A 161 -7.91 -5.45 -1.45
N ALA A 162 -8.30 -6.14 -0.38
CA ALA A 162 -8.36 -5.58 0.96
C ALA A 162 -6.98 -5.55 1.60
N GLU A 163 -6.50 -4.36 1.91
CA GLU A 163 -5.24 -4.15 2.61
C GLU A 163 -5.45 -4.05 4.11
N VAL A 164 -4.55 -4.69 4.87
CA VAL A 164 -4.40 -4.51 6.30
C VAL A 164 -2.98 -4.08 6.64
N PHE A 165 -2.82 -3.46 7.80
CA PHE A 165 -1.55 -2.91 8.27
C PHE A 165 -1.08 -3.65 9.52
N MET A 166 0.14 -4.10 9.48
CA MET A 166 0.77 -4.85 10.55
C MET A 166 0.96 -4.01 11.82
N ASP A 167 1.40 -2.77 11.65
CA ASP A 167 1.85 -1.86 12.69
C ASP A 167 0.83 -0.76 13.06
N ARG A 168 -0.42 -0.86 12.58
CA ARG A 168 -1.45 0.15 12.80
C ARG A 168 -2.61 -0.37 13.63
N ALA A 169 -3.11 0.49 14.53
CA ALA A 169 -4.36 0.25 15.22
C ALA A 169 -5.58 0.64 14.36
N TYR A 170 -6.70 0.01 14.64
CA TYR A 170 -7.98 0.23 13.97
C TYR A 170 -9.01 0.82 14.92
N GLU A 171 -9.88 1.68 14.38
CA GLU A 171 -11.13 2.11 15.04
C GLU A 171 -12.19 1.01 14.89
N GLU A 172 -13.32 1.11 15.59
CA GLU A 172 -14.39 0.10 15.54
C GLU A 172 -15.06 -0.03 14.16
N ASP A 173 -15.00 1.01 13.34
CA ASP A 173 -15.52 1.01 11.97
C ASP A 173 -14.54 0.39 10.95
N GLY A 174 -13.39 -0.10 11.40
CA GLY A 174 -12.33 -0.67 10.57
C GLY A 174 -11.43 0.37 9.89
N SER A 175 -11.59 1.65 10.18
CA SER A 175 -10.65 2.69 9.73
C SER A 175 -9.37 2.69 10.58
N LEU A 176 -8.28 3.24 10.01
CA LEU A 176 -7.02 3.38 10.75
C LEU A 176 -7.12 4.51 11.78
N VAL A 177 -6.64 4.26 12.99
CA VAL A 177 -6.45 5.28 14.02
C VAL A 177 -5.51 6.37 13.52
N ALA A 178 -5.85 7.63 13.72
CA ALA A 178 -5.01 8.76 13.32
C ALA A 178 -3.61 8.66 13.96
N ARG A 179 -2.53 8.84 13.20
CA ARG A 179 -1.14 8.69 13.69
C ARG A 179 -0.80 9.59 14.89
N SER A 180 -1.53 10.71 15.05
CA SER A 180 -1.37 11.63 16.19
C SER A 180 -1.98 11.13 17.49
N LYS A 181 -2.81 10.08 17.44
CA LYS A 181 -3.48 9.51 18.62
C LYS A 181 -2.55 8.49 19.28
N GLU A 182 -2.50 8.52 20.61
CA GLU A 182 -1.77 7.51 21.38
C GLU A 182 -2.30 6.11 21.08
N GLY A 183 -1.39 5.13 20.96
CA GLY A 183 -1.75 3.75 20.61
C GLY A 183 -2.06 3.51 19.12
N ALA A 184 -1.91 4.53 18.25
CA ALA A 184 -2.13 4.36 16.81
C ALA A 184 -1.11 3.43 16.13
N MET A 185 0.10 3.33 16.70
CA MET A 185 1.18 2.48 16.19
C MET A 185 1.41 1.28 17.11
N ILE A 186 1.51 0.11 16.52
CA ILE A 186 1.84 -1.13 17.21
C ILE A 186 3.35 -1.34 17.09
N THR A 187 4.08 -1.16 18.17
CA THR A 187 5.54 -1.26 18.23
C THR A 187 6.06 -2.59 18.77
N ASP A 188 5.20 -3.37 19.41
CA ASP A 188 5.52 -4.73 19.85
C ASP A 188 5.42 -5.70 18.66
N GLU A 189 6.56 -6.31 18.32
CA GLU A 189 6.66 -7.21 17.16
C GLU A 189 5.81 -8.47 17.30
N ASN A 190 5.74 -9.05 18.50
CA ASN A 190 4.98 -10.28 18.72
C ASN A 190 3.48 -10.01 18.62
N LEU A 191 3.02 -8.94 19.27
CA LEU A 191 1.63 -8.49 19.19
C LEU A 191 1.23 -8.19 17.73
N ALA A 192 2.09 -7.53 16.95
CA ALA A 192 1.80 -7.22 15.56
C ALA A 192 1.70 -8.49 14.71
N ILE A 193 2.56 -9.48 14.90
CA ILE A 193 2.50 -10.78 14.20
C ILE A 193 1.22 -11.52 14.58
N GLU A 194 0.88 -11.61 15.87
CA GLU A 194 -0.36 -12.24 16.34
C GLU A 194 -1.60 -11.57 15.72
N ARG A 195 -1.61 -10.23 15.64
CA ARG A 195 -2.69 -9.47 15.02
C ARG A 195 -2.81 -9.81 13.53
N VAL A 196 -1.71 -9.86 12.78
CA VAL A 196 -1.70 -10.23 11.36
C VAL A 196 -2.24 -11.64 11.16
N LEU A 197 -1.78 -12.60 11.97
CA LEU A 197 -2.31 -13.98 11.91
C LEU A 197 -3.82 -14.02 12.22
N SER A 198 -4.29 -13.24 13.19
CA SER A 198 -5.73 -13.14 13.48
C SER A 198 -6.51 -12.55 12.30
N MET A 199 -6.00 -11.47 11.67
CA MET A 199 -6.64 -10.85 10.50
C MET A 199 -6.76 -11.85 9.34
N ILE A 200 -5.70 -12.62 9.07
CA ILE A 200 -5.66 -13.56 7.94
C ILE A 200 -6.46 -14.83 8.23
N LEU A 201 -6.24 -15.45 9.39
CA LEU A 201 -6.77 -16.78 9.68
C LEU A 201 -8.20 -16.75 10.24
N LYS A 202 -8.54 -15.68 10.99
CA LYS A 202 -9.83 -15.55 11.67
C LYS A 202 -10.72 -14.45 11.07
N GLY A 203 -10.17 -13.59 10.20
CA GLY A 203 -10.91 -12.44 9.65
C GLY A 203 -11.29 -11.41 10.70
N LYS A 204 -10.46 -11.23 11.75
CA LYS A 204 -10.77 -10.38 12.91
C LYS A 204 -9.54 -9.67 13.43
N VAL A 205 -9.76 -8.46 13.96
CA VAL A 205 -8.72 -7.66 14.63
C VAL A 205 -9.33 -6.95 15.85
N GLN A 206 -8.51 -6.74 16.87
CA GLN A 206 -8.90 -5.92 18.01
C GLN A 206 -8.74 -4.44 17.68
N ALA A 207 -9.82 -3.67 17.78
CA ALA A 207 -9.82 -2.22 17.68
C ALA A 207 -9.13 -1.58 18.90
N ILE A 208 -8.78 -0.30 18.79
CA ILE A 208 -8.12 0.46 19.88
C ILE A 208 -8.98 0.52 21.15
N SER A 209 -10.30 0.39 21.02
CA SER A 209 -11.25 0.30 22.14
C SER A 209 -11.19 -1.04 22.90
N GLY A 210 -10.48 -2.03 22.36
CA GLY A 210 -10.45 -3.41 22.87
C GLY A 210 -11.52 -4.32 22.25
N LYS A 211 -12.45 -3.79 21.46
CA LYS A 211 -13.50 -4.56 20.80
C LYS A 211 -12.95 -5.33 19.60
N GLU A 212 -13.33 -6.57 19.45
CA GLU A 212 -13.01 -7.37 18.25
C GLU A 212 -13.95 -6.97 17.11
N ILE A 213 -13.37 -6.66 15.94
CA ILE A 213 -14.09 -6.28 14.72
C ILE A 213 -13.74 -7.22 13.55
N PRO A 214 -14.66 -7.46 12.63
CA PRO A 214 -14.36 -8.20 11.40
C PRO A 214 -13.44 -7.38 10.48
N ILE A 215 -12.51 -8.06 9.78
CA ILE A 215 -11.62 -7.44 8.80
C ILE A 215 -11.29 -8.42 7.70
N GLN A 216 -11.21 -7.95 6.46
CA GLN A 216 -10.73 -8.73 5.32
C GLN A 216 -9.26 -8.40 5.07
N ALA A 217 -8.43 -9.42 4.83
CA ALA A 217 -6.99 -9.30 4.62
C ALA A 217 -6.55 -10.08 3.37
N ASP A 218 -6.49 -9.41 2.23
CA ASP A 218 -5.93 -9.96 0.98
C ASP A 218 -4.44 -9.62 0.87
N SER A 219 -4.01 -8.49 1.41
CA SER A 219 -2.64 -8.02 1.44
C SER A 219 -2.30 -7.38 2.78
N VAL A 220 -1.08 -7.62 3.26
CA VAL A 220 -0.54 -7.03 4.49
C VAL A 220 0.52 -6.01 4.13
N CYS A 221 0.30 -4.75 4.51
CA CYS A 221 1.31 -3.70 4.40
C CYS A 221 2.36 -3.86 5.49
N VAL A 222 3.63 -3.91 5.08
CA VAL A 222 4.80 -3.91 5.96
C VAL A 222 5.64 -2.67 5.67
N HIS A 223 6.33 -2.16 6.67
CA HIS A 223 7.24 -1.03 6.53
C HIS A 223 8.70 -1.49 6.66
N GLY A 224 9.60 -0.85 5.92
CA GLY A 224 11.01 -1.25 5.83
C GLY A 224 12.01 -0.17 6.27
N ASP A 225 11.59 0.81 7.09
CA ASP A 225 12.37 2.02 7.41
C ASP A 225 13.51 1.78 8.42
N GLY A 226 14.28 0.70 8.25
CA GLY A 226 15.45 0.40 9.06
C GLY A 226 15.64 -1.10 9.34
N GLU A 227 16.80 -1.43 9.93
CA GLU A 227 17.20 -2.83 10.21
C GLU A 227 16.19 -3.60 11.07
N LYS A 228 15.58 -2.92 12.05
CA LYS A 228 14.54 -3.54 12.90
C LYS A 228 13.31 -3.91 12.09
N ALA A 229 12.89 -3.03 11.16
CA ALA A 229 11.74 -3.29 10.30
C ALA A 229 12.00 -4.47 9.35
N LEU A 230 13.20 -4.58 8.79
CA LEU A 230 13.62 -5.74 8.00
C LEU A 230 13.58 -7.06 8.78
N LEU A 231 14.10 -7.05 10.01
CA LEU A 231 14.02 -8.21 10.88
C LEU A 231 12.58 -8.61 11.17
N PHE A 232 11.72 -7.61 11.36
CA PHE A 232 10.31 -7.82 11.59
C PHE A 232 9.59 -8.45 10.38
N VAL A 233 9.86 -7.99 9.16
CA VAL A 233 9.32 -8.62 7.95
C VAL A 233 9.77 -10.09 7.84
N LYS A 234 11.03 -10.39 8.15
CA LYS A 234 11.54 -11.79 8.17
C LYS A 234 10.79 -12.65 9.19
N LYS A 235 10.56 -12.15 10.41
CA LYS A 235 9.80 -12.85 11.46
C LYS A 235 8.35 -13.08 11.03
N LEU A 236 7.70 -12.06 10.44
CA LEU A 236 6.34 -12.20 9.93
C LEU A 236 6.26 -13.28 8.86
N ARG A 237 7.18 -13.30 7.90
CA ARG A 237 7.23 -14.33 6.86
C ARG A 237 7.35 -15.75 7.43
N ALA A 238 8.24 -15.93 8.42
CA ALA A 238 8.39 -17.21 9.11
C ALA A 238 7.09 -17.63 9.80
N ALA A 239 6.48 -16.73 10.57
CA ALA A 239 5.22 -17.00 11.26
C ALA A 239 4.07 -17.34 10.31
N LEU A 240 3.96 -16.64 9.17
CA LEU A 240 2.96 -16.95 8.13
C LEU A 240 3.17 -18.36 7.57
N THR A 241 4.40 -18.71 7.24
CA THR A 241 4.76 -20.03 6.69
C THR A 241 4.47 -21.15 7.69
N GLU A 242 4.85 -20.98 8.95
CA GLU A 242 4.61 -21.94 10.05
C GLU A 242 3.11 -22.18 10.30
N ASN A 243 2.27 -21.15 10.03
CA ASN A 243 0.82 -21.25 10.16
C ASN A 243 0.12 -21.66 8.84
N GLY A 244 0.87 -22.16 7.84
CA GLY A 244 0.30 -22.66 6.58
C GLY A 244 -0.24 -21.57 5.66
N VAL A 245 0.20 -20.32 5.82
CA VAL A 245 -0.17 -19.19 4.96
C VAL A 245 0.89 -19.03 3.88
N GLU A 246 0.48 -19.17 2.63
CA GLU A 246 1.34 -19.00 1.46
C GLU A 246 1.39 -17.52 1.06
N ILE A 247 2.61 -16.96 0.98
CA ILE A 247 2.82 -15.58 0.52
C ILE A 247 2.83 -15.58 -1.01
N ARG A 248 1.91 -14.83 -1.62
CA ARG A 248 1.77 -14.72 -3.08
C ARG A 248 1.41 -13.31 -3.51
N LYS A 249 1.81 -12.96 -4.72
CA LYS A 249 1.36 -11.76 -5.42
C LYS A 249 -0.16 -11.73 -5.55
N LEU A 250 -0.72 -10.54 -5.54
CA LEU A 250 -2.14 -10.30 -5.84
C LEU A 250 -2.50 -10.88 -7.22
N LYS A 251 -3.75 -11.30 -7.35
CA LYS A 251 -4.35 -11.66 -8.63
C LYS A 251 -5.59 -10.81 -8.85
N GLY A 252 -5.75 -10.28 -10.05
CA GLY A 252 -6.94 -9.55 -10.49
C GLY A 252 -8.19 -10.40 -10.47
#